data_5059a48da4b4372ffc12053da0a351c8
#
_entry.id   5059a48da4b4372ffc12053da0a351c8
#
_cell.length_a   1.000
_cell.length_b   1.000
_cell.length_c   1.000
_cell.angle_alpha   90.00
_cell.angle_beta   90.00
_cell.angle_gamma   90.00
#
_symmetry.space_group_name_H-M   'P 1'
#
loop_
_entity.id
_entity.type
_entity.pdbx_description
1 polymer ?
#
loop_
_entity_poly.entity_id
_entity_poly.type
_entity_poly.pdbx_seq_one_letter_code
_entity_poly.pdbx_strand_id
1 'polypeptide(L)'
;KDKRLKRLAIMDYDGENLQFLTGNENTVLAPRVSKDGKQVLYTSWETGFPQIYQLNVSSAARKRLPTPDNGMAFSPRFSPDAKRLVYSFEQGGNTDIYLMDLASARSARMTSSPSIDTAPSFSPDGRSIVFESDRSGTQQLYVMPATGGTPKRISFGKGRYGTPVWSPRGDLIAFTK
;
A
#
# COMPACT_ATOMS: atom_id res chain seq x y z
N LYS A 1 -4.61 -30.20 -9.13
CA LYS A 1 -3.55 -29.20 -9.35
C LYS A 1 -3.42 -28.39 -8.06
N ASP A 2 -2.32 -28.56 -7.38
CA ASP A 2 -2.00 -27.83 -6.13
C ASP A 2 -1.86 -26.33 -6.47
N LYS A 3 -2.86 -25.53 -6.14
CA LYS A 3 -2.75 -24.09 -6.28
C LYS A 3 -1.83 -23.62 -5.15
N ARG A 4 -0.59 -23.27 -5.48
CA ARG A 4 0.36 -22.66 -4.55
C ARG A 4 -0.10 -21.23 -4.22
N LEU A 5 -1.09 -21.11 -3.34
CA LEU A 5 -1.59 -19.83 -2.88
C LEU A 5 -0.67 -19.25 -1.80
N LYS A 6 -0.49 -17.94 -1.81
CA LYS A 6 0.30 -17.24 -0.79
C LYS A 6 -0.60 -16.89 0.38
N ARG A 7 -0.17 -17.24 1.59
CA ARG A 7 -0.89 -16.95 2.84
C ARG A 7 -0.16 -15.88 3.66
N LEU A 8 -0.91 -15.17 4.48
CA LEU A 8 -0.34 -14.32 5.51
C LEU A 8 0.09 -15.17 6.69
N ALA A 9 1.33 -14.98 7.12
CA ALA A 9 1.88 -15.61 8.31
C ALA A 9 2.69 -14.59 9.12
N ILE A 10 2.86 -14.84 10.40
CA ILE A 10 3.78 -14.16 11.30
C ILE A 10 4.67 -15.17 11.97
N MET A 11 5.83 -14.74 12.38
CA MET A 11 6.78 -15.50 13.21
C MET A 11 7.60 -14.51 14.03
N ASP A 12 8.27 -14.96 15.04
CA ASP A 12 9.25 -14.18 15.77
C ASP A 12 10.47 -13.88 14.89
N TYR A 13 11.24 -12.85 15.24
CA TYR A 13 12.39 -12.42 14.43
C TYR A 13 13.51 -13.47 14.32
N ASP A 14 13.53 -14.44 15.26
CA ASP A 14 14.45 -15.59 15.27
C ASP A 14 13.96 -16.79 14.48
N GLY A 15 12.75 -16.71 13.91
CA GLY A 15 12.10 -17.73 13.09
C GLY A 15 11.16 -18.66 13.87
N GLU A 16 11.08 -18.52 15.18
CA GLU A 16 10.19 -19.32 16.04
C GLU A 16 8.73 -18.83 15.94
N ASN A 17 7.81 -19.59 16.55
CA ASN A 17 6.39 -19.28 16.70
C ASN A 17 5.67 -18.94 15.37
N LEU A 18 6.01 -19.64 14.28
CA LEU A 18 5.35 -19.45 12.98
C LEU A 18 3.84 -19.73 13.10
N GLN A 19 3.04 -18.72 12.81
CA GLN A 19 1.58 -18.79 12.82
C GLN A 19 1.00 -18.30 11.50
N PHE A 20 0.09 -19.07 10.89
CA PHE A 20 -0.68 -18.62 9.73
C PHE A 20 -1.91 -17.82 10.16
N LEU A 21 -2.03 -16.60 9.65
CA LEU A 21 -3.14 -15.66 9.94
C LEU A 21 -4.28 -15.74 8.93
N THR A 22 -4.05 -16.34 7.75
CA THR A 22 -5.08 -16.56 6.73
C THR A 22 -5.08 -18.03 6.29
N GLY A 23 -6.23 -18.50 5.81
CA GLY A 23 -6.36 -19.79 5.16
C GLY A 23 -5.63 -19.86 3.83
N ASN A 24 -5.83 -20.94 3.09
CA ASN A 24 -5.21 -21.20 1.80
C ASN A 24 -6.20 -21.14 0.62
N GLU A 25 -7.33 -20.43 0.81
CA GLU A 25 -8.37 -20.30 -0.22
C GLU A 25 -8.03 -19.23 -1.27
N ASN A 26 -7.31 -18.18 -0.85
CA ASN A 26 -7.04 -17.01 -1.69
C ASN A 26 -5.59 -16.53 -1.58
N THR A 27 -5.08 -15.95 -2.66
CA THR A 27 -3.75 -15.32 -2.67
C THR A 27 -3.77 -14.04 -1.83
N VAL A 28 -2.73 -13.88 -0.99
CA VAL A 28 -2.48 -12.71 -0.17
C VAL A 28 -1.10 -12.14 -0.51
N LEU A 29 -1.03 -10.82 -0.72
CA LEU A 29 0.20 -10.11 -1.07
C LEU A 29 0.36 -8.81 -0.26
N ALA A 30 1.57 -8.28 -0.29
CA ALA A 30 1.94 -6.95 0.23
C ALA A 30 1.53 -6.70 1.70
N PRO A 31 1.84 -7.60 2.65
CA PRO A 31 1.52 -7.37 4.05
C PRO A 31 2.29 -6.15 4.60
N ARG A 32 1.62 -5.39 5.45
CA ARG A 32 2.18 -4.22 6.14
C ARG A 32 1.69 -4.20 7.57
N VAL A 33 2.61 -4.26 8.50
CA VAL A 33 2.33 -4.21 9.94
C VAL A 33 2.24 -2.75 10.37
N SER A 34 1.28 -2.42 11.23
CA SER A 34 1.22 -1.11 11.90
C SER A 34 2.41 -0.93 12.85
N LYS A 35 2.78 0.33 13.14
CA LYS A 35 3.94 0.64 13.99
C LYS A 35 3.87 0.00 15.39
N ASP A 36 2.67 -0.19 15.93
CA ASP A 36 2.44 -0.83 17.23
C ASP A 36 2.35 -2.36 17.18
N GLY A 37 2.53 -2.97 15.99
CA GLY A 37 2.49 -4.41 15.78
C GLY A 37 1.09 -5.05 15.85
N LYS A 38 0.02 -4.28 16.08
CA LYS A 38 -1.32 -4.82 16.37
C LYS A 38 -2.17 -5.09 15.14
N GLN A 39 -1.88 -4.43 14.03
CA GLN A 39 -2.67 -4.49 12.81
C GLN A 39 -1.81 -4.87 11.62
N VAL A 40 -2.38 -5.61 10.68
CA VAL A 40 -1.77 -5.90 9.38
C VAL A 40 -2.72 -5.48 8.27
N LEU A 41 -2.24 -4.64 7.34
CA LEU A 41 -2.89 -4.42 6.05
C LEU A 41 -2.33 -5.42 5.03
N TYR A 42 -3.16 -5.90 4.14
CA TYR A 42 -2.74 -6.77 3.04
C TYR A 42 -3.72 -6.68 1.86
N THR A 43 -3.26 -7.11 0.70
CA THR A 43 -4.08 -7.26 -0.49
C THR A 43 -4.52 -8.72 -0.63
N SER A 44 -5.80 -8.97 -0.85
CA SER A 44 -6.36 -10.32 -1.06
C SER A 44 -7.26 -10.37 -2.29
N TRP A 45 -7.29 -11.52 -2.95
CA TRP A 45 -8.17 -11.84 -4.08
C TRP A 45 -9.44 -12.59 -3.66
N GLU A 46 -9.84 -12.47 -2.41
CA GLU A 46 -11.03 -13.15 -1.84
C GLU A 46 -12.33 -12.82 -2.58
N THR A 47 -12.42 -11.64 -3.18
CA THR A 47 -13.56 -11.20 -4.00
C THR A 47 -13.42 -11.45 -5.49
N GLY A 48 -12.37 -12.19 -5.92
CA GLY A 48 -12.05 -12.43 -7.33
C GLY A 48 -11.10 -11.40 -7.94
N PHE A 49 -10.92 -10.25 -7.30
CA PHE A 49 -9.99 -9.18 -7.68
C PHE A 49 -9.35 -8.54 -6.45
N PRO A 50 -8.23 -7.82 -6.61
CA PRO A 50 -7.48 -7.28 -5.47
C PRO A 50 -8.29 -6.31 -4.64
N GLN A 51 -8.37 -6.57 -3.33
CA GLN A 51 -8.97 -5.67 -2.34
C GLN A 51 -8.08 -5.58 -1.09
N ILE A 52 -8.22 -4.51 -0.32
CA ILE A 52 -7.45 -4.31 0.90
C ILE A 52 -8.22 -4.85 2.10
N TYR A 53 -7.50 -5.61 2.91
CA TYR A 53 -7.99 -6.16 4.17
C TYR A 53 -7.15 -5.65 5.32
N GLN A 54 -7.79 -5.47 6.45
CA GLN A 54 -7.17 -5.18 7.74
C GLN A 54 -7.40 -6.37 8.68
N LEU A 55 -6.34 -6.80 9.34
CA LEU A 55 -6.37 -7.92 10.29
C LEU A 55 -5.82 -7.45 11.62
N ASN A 56 -6.49 -7.82 12.71
CA ASN A 56 -5.97 -7.66 14.06
C ASN A 56 -5.12 -8.89 14.43
N VAL A 57 -3.86 -8.68 14.80
CA VAL A 57 -2.87 -9.76 15.03
C VAL A 57 -3.28 -10.66 16.19
N SER A 58 -3.78 -10.09 17.30
CA SER A 58 -4.09 -10.87 18.50
C SER A 58 -5.37 -11.71 18.41
N SER A 59 -6.38 -11.20 17.71
CA SER A 59 -7.68 -11.87 17.57
C SER A 59 -7.85 -12.62 16.25
N ALA A 60 -6.93 -12.43 15.29
CA ALA A 60 -7.04 -12.87 13.90
C ALA A 60 -8.31 -12.35 13.19
N ALA A 61 -9.05 -11.43 13.82
CA ALA A 61 -10.23 -10.81 13.22
C ALA A 61 -9.80 -9.98 12.00
N ARG A 62 -10.47 -10.22 10.89
CA ARG A 62 -10.18 -9.55 9.61
C ARG A 62 -11.42 -8.90 9.01
N LYS A 63 -11.23 -7.79 8.33
CA LYS A 63 -12.27 -7.10 7.59
C LYS A 63 -11.74 -6.56 6.28
N ARG A 64 -12.57 -6.60 5.22
CA ARG A 64 -12.31 -5.86 4.00
C ARG A 64 -12.52 -4.37 4.27
N LEU A 65 -11.61 -3.53 3.81
CA LEU A 65 -11.78 -2.08 3.88
C LEU A 65 -12.68 -1.59 2.74
N PRO A 66 -13.56 -0.62 2.98
CA PRO A 66 -14.49 -0.10 1.97
C PRO A 66 -13.74 0.85 1.01
N THR A 67 -13.17 0.28 -0.04
CA THR A 67 -12.60 1.02 -1.17
C THR A 67 -13.70 1.41 -2.15
N PRO A 68 -13.48 2.39 -3.05
CA PRO A 68 -14.47 2.73 -4.07
C PRO A 68 -14.91 1.51 -4.89
N ASP A 69 -16.14 1.54 -5.41
CA ASP A 69 -16.69 0.44 -6.20
C ASP A 69 -16.06 0.36 -7.60
N ASN A 70 -16.21 -0.81 -8.22
CA ASN A 70 -15.81 -1.08 -9.61
C ASN A 70 -14.31 -0.86 -9.89
N GLY A 71 -13.44 -1.23 -8.93
CA GLY A 71 -12.01 -1.12 -9.11
C GLY A 71 -11.21 -2.09 -8.23
N MET A 72 -9.90 -2.07 -8.42
CA MET A 72 -8.95 -2.90 -7.69
C MET A 72 -8.11 -2.03 -6.74
N ALA A 73 -8.05 -2.43 -5.46
CA ALA A 73 -7.27 -1.75 -4.44
C ALA A 73 -6.09 -2.61 -4.00
N PHE A 74 -4.88 -2.05 -4.02
CA PHE A 74 -3.66 -2.79 -3.71
C PHE A 74 -2.54 -1.90 -3.15
N SER A 75 -1.43 -2.52 -2.72
CA SER A 75 -0.24 -1.85 -2.17
C SER A 75 -0.53 -0.90 -1.01
N PRO A 76 -1.28 -1.32 0.02
CA PRO A 76 -1.61 -0.45 1.14
C PRO A 76 -0.40 -0.13 2.01
N ARG A 77 -0.41 1.08 2.62
CA ARG A 77 0.56 1.52 3.63
C ARG A 77 -0.14 2.31 4.72
N PHE A 78 0.14 1.99 5.98
CA PHE A 78 -0.28 2.81 7.11
C PHE A 78 0.41 4.18 7.11
N SER A 79 -0.30 5.20 7.56
CA SER A 79 0.36 6.42 8.06
C SER A 79 1.12 6.11 9.35
N PRO A 80 2.13 6.93 9.73
CA PRO A 80 2.94 6.68 10.93
C PRO A 80 2.14 6.60 12.23
N ASP A 81 0.99 7.27 12.30
CA ASP A 81 0.05 7.25 13.43
C ASP A 81 -0.99 6.11 13.33
N ALA A 82 -0.93 5.29 12.27
CA ALA A 82 -1.86 4.22 11.96
C ALA A 82 -3.35 4.65 11.88
N LYS A 83 -3.65 5.94 11.73
CA LYS A 83 -5.03 6.46 11.60
C LYS A 83 -5.50 6.51 10.15
N ARG A 84 -4.58 6.53 9.20
CA ARG A 84 -4.85 6.59 7.77
C ARG A 84 -4.09 5.49 7.05
N LEU A 85 -4.55 5.16 5.86
CA LEU A 85 -3.77 4.37 4.91
C LEU A 85 -3.74 5.08 3.55
N VAL A 86 -2.63 4.91 2.83
CA VAL A 86 -2.50 5.26 1.42
C VAL A 86 -2.42 3.99 0.61
N TYR A 87 -3.01 3.97 -0.59
CA TYR A 87 -3.07 2.79 -1.43
C TYR A 87 -3.19 3.15 -2.92
N SER A 88 -2.91 2.19 -3.78
CA SER A 88 -3.17 2.28 -5.21
C SER A 88 -4.57 1.78 -5.51
N PHE A 89 -5.33 2.53 -6.32
CA PHE A 89 -6.66 2.14 -6.77
C PHE A 89 -6.73 2.23 -8.30
N GLU A 90 -7.01 1.09 -8.93
CA GLU A 90 -7.21 0.99 -10.38
C GLU A 90 -8.70 1.01 -10.68
N GLN A 91 -9.09 1.84 -11.63
CA GLN A 91 -10.45 1.91 -12.18
C GLN A 91 -10.40 2.34 -13.63
N GLY A 92 -11.08 1.59 -14.51
CA GLY A 92 -11.20 1.94 -15.92
C GLY A 92 -9.88 1.99 -16.71
N GLY A 93 -8.88 1.20 -16.30
CA GLY A 93 -7.57 1.13 -16.95
C GLY A 93 -6.57 2.18 -16.47
N ASN A 94 -6.94 3.02 -15.49
CA ASN A 94 -6.04 3.97 -14.85
C ASN A 94 -5.85 3.66 -13.37
N THR A 95 -4.68 3.95 -12.82
CA THR A 95 -4.36 3.74 -11.41
C THR A 95 -3.93 5.03 -10.76
N ASP A 96 -4.56 5.36 -9.64
CA ASP A 96 -4.29 6.56 -8.85
C ASP A 96 -3.98 6.24 -7.39
N ILE A 97 -3.39 7.20 -6.71
CA ILE A 97 -3.16 7.15 -5.28
C ILE A 97 -4.41 7.63 -4.53
N TYR A 98 -4.85 6.84 -3.57
CA TYR A 98 -5.96 7.15 -2.68
C TYR A 98 -5.50 7.17 -1.23
N LEU A 99 -6.13 8.02 -0.43
CA LEU A 99 -5.94 8.14 1.00
C LEU A 99 -7.25 7.81 1.71
N MET A 100 -7.22 6.87 2.66
CA MET A 100 -8.38 6.51 3.48
C MET A 100 -8.14 6.91 4.93
N ASP A 101 -9.12 7.54 5.56
CA ASP A 101 -9.22 7.67 7.01
C ASP A 101 -9.84 6.39 7.58
N LEU A 102 -9.14 5.71 8.49
CA LEU A 102 -9.55 4.41 9.01
C LEU A 102 -10.72 4.47 9.99
N ALA A 103 -10.94 5.61 10.64
CA ALA A 103 -12.04 5.79 11.59
C ALA A 103 -13.37 6.03 10.87
N SER A 104 -13.39 6.91 9.87
CA SER A 104 -14.58 7.22 9.06
C SER A 104 -14.75 6.29 7.86
N ALA A 105 -13.71 5.53 7.51
CA ALA A 105 -13.65 4.67 6.33
C ALA A 105 -13.87 5.43 4.99
N ARG A 106 -13.64 6.73 4.98
CA ARG A 106 -13.76 7.58 3.79
C ARG A 106 -12.44 7.64 3.03
N SER A 107 -12.53 7.46 1.72
CA SER A 107 -11.39 7.57 0.80
C SER A 107 -11.45 8.86 0.00
N ALA A 108 -10.28 9.49 -0.18
CA ALA A 108 -10.08 10.63 -1.07
C ALA A 108 -9.07 10.25 -2.16
N ARG A 109 -9.36 10.58 -3.41
CA ARG A 109 -8.43 10.46 -4.54
C ARG A 109 -7.37 11.55 -4.42
N MET A 110 -6.09 11.17 -4.41
CA MET A 110 -4.96 12.07 -4.21
C MET A 110 -4.29 12.48 -5.52
N THR A 111 -4.34 11.59 -6.53
CA THR A 111 -3.87 11.89 -7.88
C THR A 111 -4.99 11.66 -8.88
N SER A 112 -4.97 12.37 -10.01
CA SER A 112 -6.03 12.33 -11.03
C SER A 112 -5.49 12.51 -12.46
N SER A 113 -4.20 12.23 -12.66
CA SER A 113 -3.61 12.28 -14.00
C SER A 113 -3.97 11.02 -14.81
N PRO A 114 -3.89 11.05 -16.16
CA PRO A 114 -4.06 9.84 -16.97
C PRO A 114 -2.89 8.84 -16.83
N SER A 115 -1.92 9.17 -16.00
CA SER A 115 -0.73 8.34 -15.73
C SER A 115 -1.01 7.30 -14.68
N ILE A 116 -0.27 6.21 -14.70
CA ILE A 116 -0.34 5.14 -13.71
C ILE A 116 0.47 5.55 -12.48
N ASP A 117 -0.21 5.86 -11.39
CA ASP A 117 0.36 6.21 -10.10
C ASP A 117 0.21 5.04 -9.12
N THR A 118 1.33 4.49 -8.64
CA THR A 118 1.30 3.27 -7.80
C THR A 118 2.33 3.27 -6.66
N ALA A 119 2.27 2.23 -5.82
CA ALA A 119 3.24 1.94 -4.75
C ALA A 119 3.50 3.13 -3.80
N PRO A 120 2.46 3.74 -3.21
CA PRO A 120 2.64 4.87 -2.32
C PRO A 120 3.27 4.47 -0.99
N SER A 121 4.00 5.42 -0.37
CA SER A 121 4.56 5.29 0.97
C SER A 121 4.58 6.65 1.69
N PHE A 122 4.15 6.68 2.96
CA PHE A 122 4.24 7.88 3.78
C PHE A 122 5.68 8.19 4.19
N SER A 123 6.01 9.47 4.31
CA SER A 123 7.16 9.91 5.10
C SER A 123 6.95 9.60 6.59
N PRO A 124 8.04 9.44 7.40
CA PRO A 124 7.91 9.09 8.81
C PRO A 124 7.17 10.13 9.67
N ASP A 125 7.11 11.39 9.23
CA ASP A 125 6.33 12.46 9.87
C ASP A 125 4.87 12.52 9.39
N GLY A 126 4.50 11.68 8.39
CA GLY A 126 3.16 11.60 7.84
C GLY A 126 2.74 12.80 6.98
N ARG A 127 3.65 13.72 6.67
CA ARG A 127 3.35 14.95 5.91
C ARG A 127 3.46 14.79 4.41
N SER A 128 4.21 13.80 3.94
CA SER A 128 4.43 13.56 2.51
C SER A 128 4.11 12.12 2.12
N ILE A 129 3.82 11.93 0.84
CA ILE A 129 3.63 10.63 0.19
C ILE A 129 4.61 10.56 -0.98
N VAL A 130 5.47 9.54 -1.02
CA VAL A 130 6.25 9.17 -2.19
C VAL A 130 5.51 8.08 -2.95
N PHE A 131 5.55 8.12 -4.27
CA PHE A 131 4.94 7.14 -5.14
C PHE A 131 5.66 7.06 -6.49
N GLU A 132 5.39 6.03 -7.26
CA GLU A 132 5.86 5.90 -8.63
C GLU A 132 4.80 6.35 -9.64
N SER A 133 5.24 6.98 -10.73
CA SER A 133 4.37 7.48 -11.80
C SER A 133 5.08 7.47 -13.14
N ASP A 134 4.36 7.16 -14.21
CA ASP A 134 4.86 7.22 -15.58
C ASP A 134 4.53 8.53 -16.31
N ARG A 135 4.05 9.56 -15.60
CA ARG A 135 3.65 10.87 -16.14
C ARG A 135 4.74 11.61 -16.91
N SER A 136 5.99 11.22 -16.77
CA SER A 136 7.12 11.76 -17.53
C SER A 136 7.60 10.85 -18.66
N GLY A 137 6.75 9.91 -19.12
CA GLY A 137 7.01 8.96 -20.20
C GLY A 137 7.62 7.63 -19.73
N THR A 138 8.31 7.61 -18.58
CA THR A 138 8.83 6.41 -17.94
C THR A 138 8.56 6.49 -16.43
N GLN A 139 8.46 5.32 -15.80
CA GLN A 139 8.19 5.20 -14.37
C GLN A 139 9.30 5.87 -13.55
N GLN A 140 8.92 6.89 -12.78
CA GLN A 140 9.79 7.73 -11.96
C GLN A 140 9.16 7.92 -10.58
N LEU A 141 9.94 8.41 -9.63
CA LEU A 141 9.49 8.69 -8.27
C LEU A 141 9.02 10.15 -8.13
N TYR A 142 7.89 10.30 -7.46
CA TYR A 142 7.28 11.59 -7.16
C TYR A 142 6.96 11.70 -5.68
N VAL A 143 7.01 12.90 -5.14
CA VAL A 143 6.59 13.24 -3.79
C VAL A 143 5.50 14.29 -3.85
N MET A 144 4.48 14.14 -3.01
CA MET A 144 3.40 15.13 -2.83
C MET A 144 3.07 15.31 -1.34
N PRO A 145 2.47 16.43 -0.93
CA PRO A 145 1.94 16.58 0.42
C PRO A 145 0.85 15.54 0.71
N ALA A 146 0.81 14.99 1.92
CA ALA A 146 -0.24 14.06 2.35
C ALA A 146 -1.63 14.72 2.49
N THR A 147 -1.69 16.04 2.39
CA THR A 147 -2.93 16.85 2.32
C THR A 147 -3.43 17.07 0.89
N GLY A 148 -2.72 16.54 -0.11
CA GLY A 148 -2.97 16.80 -1.52
C GLY A 148 -2.10 17.91 -2.07
N GLY A 149 -2.11 18.09 -3.37
CA GLY A 149 -1.33 19.10 -4.09
C GLY A 149 -0.56 18.53 -5.28
N THR A 150 0.26 19.35 -5.91
CA THR A 150 1.00 18.99 -7.12
C THR A 150 2.18 18.08 -6.81
N PRO A 151 2.26 16.88 -7.40
CA PRO A 151 3.41 15.99 -7.25
C PRO A 151 4.69 16.59 -7.86
N LYS A 152 5.80 16.46 -7.13
CA LYS A 152 7.13 16.87 -7.57
C LYS A 152 7.98 15.64 -7.87
N ARG A 153 8.56 15.57 -9.08
CA ARG A 153 9.51 14.51 -9.45
C ARG A 153 10.79 14.61 -8.63
N ILE A 154 11.28 13.47 -8.14
CA ILE A 154 12.50 13.37 -7.33
C ILE A 154 13.54 12.39 -7.89
N SER A 155 13.20 11.58 -8.91
CA SER A 155 14.15 10.73 -9.60
C SER A 155 14.39 11.23 -11.02
N PHE A 156 15.65 11.13 -11.48
CA PHE A 156 16.09 11.63 -12.77
C PHE A 156 17.05 10.62 -13.41
N GLY A 157 17.02 10.54 -14.72
CA GLY A 157 17.87 9.64 -15.49
C GLY A 157 17.10 8.54 -16.21
N LYS A 158 17.84 7.70 -16.92
CA LYS A 158 17.30 6.58 -17.70
C LYS A 158 16.91 5.42 -16.78
N GLY A 159 15.90 4.65 -17.20
CA GLY A 159 15.40 3.46 -16.50
C GLY A 159 14.09 3.71 -15.76
N ARG A 160 13.61 2.63 -15.12
CA ARG A 160 12.37 2.64 -14.34
C ARG A 160 12.71 2.65 -12.86
N TYR A 161 12.04 3.48 -12.10
CA TYR A 161 12.21 3.61 -10.66
C TYR A 161 10.92 3.19 -9.99
N GLY A 162 10.98 2.25 -9.03
CA GLY A 162 9.78 1.68 -8.43
C GLY A 162 9.91 1.33 -6.95
N THR A 163 8.78 0.97 -6.36
CA THR A 163 8.64 0.52 -4.96
C THR A 163 9.33 1.41 -3.92
N PRO A 164 9.08 2.74 -3.93
CA PRO A 164 9.77 3.64 -3.02
C PRO A 164 9.33 3.42 -1.56
N VAL A 165 10.30 3.46 -0.65
CA VAL A 165 10.07 3.39 0.80
C VAL A 165 10.94 4.43 1.50
N TRP A 166 10.34 5.23 2.37
CA TRP A 166 11.06 6.17 3.22
C TRP A 166 11.89 5.45 4.28
N SER A 167 13.10 5.95 4.55
CA SER A 167 13.86 5.56 5.74
C SER A 167 13.10 6.00 7.01
N PRO A 168 13.29 5.30 8.15
CA PRO A 168 12.64 5.70 9.41
C PRO A 168 13.00 7.12 9.88
N ARG A 169 14.16 7.66 9.49
CA ARG A 169 14.58 9.03 9.80
C ARG A 169 14.03 10.07 8.83
N GLY A 170 13.51 9.66 7.67
CA GLY A 170 12.96 10.56 6.67
C GLY A 170 13.99 11.28 5.80
N ASP A 171 15.27 10.92 5.91
CA ASP A 171 16.37 11.51 5.18
C ASP A 171 16.68 10.80 3.84
N LEU A 172 16.20 9.57 3.68
CA LEU A 172 16.45 8.74 2.49
C LEU A 172 15.16 8.09 1.98
N ILE A 173 15.19 7.73 0.70
CA ILE A 173 14.16 6.88 0.06
C ILE A 173 14.91 5.72 -0.61
N ALA A 174 14.59 4.49 -0.19
CA ALA A 174 15.01 3.27 -0.87
C ALA A 174 14.05 2.98 -2.04
N PHE A 175 14.56 2.49 -3.14
CA PHE A 175 13.75 2.17 -4.34
C PHE A 175 14.44 1.09 -5.19
N THR A 176 13.70 0.49 -6.10
CA THR A 176 14.24 -0.39 -7.16
C THR A 176 14.48 0.40 -8.45
N LYS A 177 15.53 0.01 -9.20
CA LYS A 177 15.87 0.62 -10.49
C LYS A 177 16.27 -0.44 -11.51
#